data_3955d853fedd698ae2e53d347403920a
#
_entry.id   3955d853fedd698ae2e53d347403920a
#
_cell.length_a   1.000
_cell.length_b   1.000
_cell.length_c   1.000
_cell.angle_alpha   90.00
_cell.angle_beta   90.00
_cell.angle_gamma   90.00
#
_symmetry.space_group_name_H-M   'P 1'
#
loop_
_entity.id
_entity.type
_entity.pdbx_description
1 polymer ?
#
loop_
_entity_poly.entity_id
_entity_poly.type
_entity_poly.pdbx_seq_one_letter_code
_entity_poly.pdbx_strand_id
1 'polypeptide(L)'
;YWSKKMEEKGYRWYNCDDMIAERLGTELPGIGNSTLNLAKWMGQPFSEGYIEAEKLYLELEEAVVEHICDELEQATEINAPVVVDTTGSLIYLQKKLLNRLRALTKMVHLRLPEEKHEQLFENFINDPKPVIWEGKFKPRKGETLQNALRRCYKELLSYRNERYSLIADYVLDYSFHHSPDREVDELLDMMERSFEKNP
;
A
#
# COMPACT_ATOMS: atom_id res chain seq x y z
N TYR A 1 -0.11 -7.68 8.36
CA TYR A 1 0.27 -8.03 9.74
C TYR A 1 -0.50 -7.18 10.76
N TRP A 2 -0.31 -5.86 10.79
CA TRP A 2 -0.98 -4.97 11.76
C TRP A 2 -2.49 -4.92 11.59
N SER A 3 -2.98 -4.82 10.37
CA SER A 3 -4.41 -4.78 10.06
C SER A 3 -5.14 -6.04 10.53
N LYS A 4 -4.50 -7.21 10.36
CA LYS A 4 -5.03 -8.48 10.86
C LYS A 4 -5.09 -8.51 12.39
N LYS A 5 -4.05 -8.04 13.07
CA LYS A 5 -4.06 -7.92 14.55
C LYS A 5 -5.14 -6.95 15.04
N MET A 6 -5.39 -5.87 14.28
CA MET A 6 -6.49 -4.94 14.59
C MET A 6 -7.86 -5.59 14.40
N GLU A 7 -8.05 -6.38 13.34
CA GLU A 7 -9.26 -7.15 13.11
C GLU A 7 -9.56 -8.11 14.28
N GLU A 8 -8.54 -8.79 14.81
CA GLU A 8 -8.64 -9.64 16.01
C GLU A 8 -9.07 -8.85 17.28
N LYS A 9 -8.85 -7.52 17.28
CA LYS A 9 -9.31 -6.58 18.31
C LYS A 9 -10.68 -5.95 18.00
N GLY A 10 -11.36 -6.41 16.96
CA GLY A 10 -12.71 -5.96 16.62
C GLY A 10 -12.75 -4.78 15.64
N TYR A 11 -11.64 -4.43 15.00
CA TYR A 11 -11.65 -3.47 13.90
C TYR A 11 -12.26 -4.07 12.64
N ARG A 12 -13.05 -3.31 11.90
CA ARG A 12 -13.43 -3.67 10.53
C ARG A 12 -12.23 -3.42 9.61
N TRP A 13 -11.74 -4.47 8.97
CA TRP A 13 -10.57 -4.39 8.10
C TRP A 13 -10.98 -4.28 6.62
N TYR A 14 -10.49 -3.23 5.95
CA TYR A 14 -10.53 -3.09 4.50
C TYR A 14 -9.14 -3.42 3.94
N ASN A 15 -9.03 -4.52 3.19
CA ASN A 15 -7.82 -4.90 2.46
C ASN A 15 -7.95 -4.45 1.00
N CYS A 16 -7.28 -3.35 0.64
CA CYS A 16 -7.42 -2.78 -0.71
C CYS A 16 -6.92 -3.73 -1.81
N ASP A 17 -5.84 -4.49 -1.57
CA ASP A 17 -5.35 -5.47 -2.55
C ASP A 17 -6.38 -6.58 -2.83
N ASP A 18 -7.03 -7.12 -1.80
CA ASP A 18 -8.06 -8.13 -1.95
C ASP A 18 -9.30 -7.55 -2.66
N MET A 19 -9.70 -6.33 -2.32
CA MET A 19 -10.83 -5.64 -2.95
C MET A 19 -10.57 -5.33 -4.44
N ILE A 20 -9.33 -5.02 -4.83
CA ILE A 20 -8.92 -4.87 -6.23
C ILE A 20 -8.97 -6.22 -6.93
N ALA A 21 -8.43 -7.28 -6.31
CA ALA A 21 -8.44 -8.63 -6.87
C ALA A 21 -9.87 -9.14 -7.12
N GLU A 22 -10.80 -8.87 -6.21
CA GLU A 22 -12.22 -9.20 -6.39
C GLU A 22 -12.84 -8.50 -7.61
N ARG A 23 -12.50 -7.22 -7.84
CA ARG A 23 -13.00 -6.47 -9.00
C ARG A 23 -12.42 -6.95 -10.32
N LEU A 24 -11.18 -7.42 -10.34
CA LEU A 24 -10.57 -8.07 -11.52
C LEU A 24 -11.21 -9.42 -11.82
N GLY A 25 -11.64 -10.14 -10.80
CA GLY A 25 -12.39 -11.39 -10.94
C GLY A 25 -11.70 -12.42 -11.83
N THR A 26 -12.31 -12.77 -12.97
CA THR A 26 -11.83 -13.80 -13.89
C THR A 26 -10.61 -13.41 -14.73
N GLU A 27 -10.19 -12.14 -14.70
CA GLU A 27 -8.98 -11.69 -15.39
C GLU A 27 -7.70 -12.14 -14.65
N LEU A 28 -7.83 -12.50 -13.37
CA LEU A 28 -6.69 -12.99 -12.60
C LEU A 28 -6.31 -14.43 -12.98
N PRO A 29 -5.02 -14.71 -13.17
CA PRO A 29 -4.54 -16.05 -13.40
C PRO A 29 -4.65 -16.89 -12.12
N GLY A 30 -5.39 -17.99 -12.17
CA GLY A 30 -5.46 -18.95 -11.07
C GLY A 30 -6.73 -18.87 -10.23
N ILE A 31 -6.82 -19.76 -9.24
CA ILE A 31 -7.95 -19.86 -8.30
C ILE A 31 -7.61 -19.05 -7.04
N GLY A 32 -8.53 -18.17 -6.68
CA GLY A 32 -8.45 -17.34 -5.47
C GLY A 32 -7.79 -15.97 -5.69
N ASN A 33 -8.19 -15.04 -4.86
CA ASN A 33 -7.70 -13.66 -4.85
C ASN A 33 -6.45 -13.60 -3.98
N SER A 34 -5.29 -13.48 -4.60
CA SER A 34 -4.04 -13.31 -3.85
C SER A 34 -3.18 -12.21 -4.47
N THR A 35 -2.41 -11.55 -3.64
CA THR A 35 -1.42 -10.54 -4.08
C THR A 35 -0.43 -11.12 -5.11
N LEU A 36 -0.12 -12.42 -5.02
CA LEU A 36 0.70 -13.11 -6.01
C LEU A 36 0.02 -13.20 -7.38
N ASN A 37 -1.30 -13.44 -7.41
CA ASN A 37 -2.07 -13.46 -8.67
C ASN A 37 -2.14 -12.07 -9.30
N LEU A 38 -2.31 -11.02 -8.49
CA LEU A 38 -2.21 -9.62 -8.94
C LEU A 38 -0.83 -9.32 -9.52
N ALA A 39 0.26 -9.76 -8.88
CA ALA A 39 1.61 -9.57 -9.39
C ALA A 39 1.85 -10.29 -10.73
N LYS A 40 1.34 -11.52 -10.87
CA LYS A 40 1.44 -12.29 -12.12
C LYS A 40 0.62 -11.66 -13.25
N TRP A 41 -0.57 -11.19 -12.94
CA TRP A 41 -1.44 -10.50 -13.89
C TRP A 41 -0.81 -9.18 -14.36
N MET A 42 -0.28 -8.37 -13.44
CA MET A 42 0.35 -7.09 -13.77
C MET A 42 1.66 -7.27 -14.54
N GLY A 43 2.46 -8.27 -14.20
CA GLY A 43 3.78 -8.49 -14.78
C GLY A 43 4.84 -7.50 -14.29
N GLN A 44 5.93 -7.41 -15.06
CA GLN A 44 7.07 -6.55 -14.77
C GLN A 44 7.03 -5.29 -15.65
N PRO A 45 7.67 -4.17 -15.29
CA PRO A 45 7.58 -2.90 -16.00
C PRO A 45 8.13 -2.94 -17.44
N PHE A 46 8.78 -4.02 -17.83
CA PHE A 46 9.26 -4.29 -19.19
C PHE A 46 8.48 -5.40 -19.90
N SER A 47 7.44 -5.95 -19.28
CA SER A 47 6.57 -6.96 -19.88
C SER A 47 5.54 -6.32 -20.82
N GLU A 48 5.17 -7.05 -21.85
CA GLU A 48 4.04 -6.68 -22.70
C GLU A 48 2.76 -6.61 -21.86
N GLY A 49 1.94 -5.59 -22.09
CA GLY A 49 0.67 -5.37 -21.37
C GLY A 49 0.81 -4.74 -19.98
N TYR A 50 2.05 -4.51 -19.50
CA TYR A 50 2.25 -3.91 -18.16
C TYR A 50 1.61 -2.53 -18.04
N ILE A 51 1.73 -1.65 -19.03
CA ILE A 51 1.21 -0.27 -18.99
C ILE A 51 -0.32 -0.28 -18.85
N GLU A 52 -0.99 -1.15 -19.59
CA GLU A 52 -2.45 -1.33 -19.53
C GLU A 52 -2.88 -1.90 -18.19
N ALA A 53 -2.15 -2.89 -17.67
CA ALA A 53 -2.40 -3.46 -16.36
C ALA A 53 -2.16 -2.46 -15.21
N GLU A 54 -1.08 -1.68 -15.28
CA GLU A 54 -0.80 -0.60 -14.32
C GLU A 54 -1.92 0.44 -14.29
N LYS A 55 -2.39 0.86 -15.47
CA LYS A 55 -3.49 1.82 -15.59
C LYS A 55 -4.79 1.26 -14.98
N LEU A 56 -5.17 0.04 -15.36
CA LEU A 56 -6.39 -0.61 -14.85
C LEU A 56 -6.29 -0.81 -13.32
N TYR A 57 -5.12 -1.19 -12.81
CA TYR A 57 -4.92 -1.32 -11.36
C TYR A 57 -5.18 0.00 -10.63
N LEU A 58 -4.65 1.13 -11.12
CA LEU A 58 -4.88 2.45 -10.52
C LEU A 58 -6.35 2.88 -10.59
N GLU A 59 -7.04 2.61 -11.71
CA GLU A 59 -8.48 2.87 -11.83
C GLU A 59 -9.30 2.06 -10.80
N LEU A 60 -8.93 0.79 -10.59
CA LEU A 60 -9.58 -0.07 -9.60
C LEU A 60 -9.23 0.35 -8.16
N GLU A 61 -8.01 0.78 -7.90
CA GLU A 61 -7.61 1.32 -6.60
C GLU A 61 -8.41 2.59 -6.27
N GLU A 62 -8.57 3.51 -7.22
CA GLU A 62 -9.45 4.69 -7.05
C GLU A 62 -10.87 4.27 -6.70
N ALA A 63 -11.46 3.35 -7.44
CA ALA A 63 -12.82 2.86 -7.19
C ALA A 63 -12.97 2.13 -5.83
N VAL A 64 -11.93 1.43 -5.37
CA VAL A 64 -11.89 0.82 -4.04
C VAL A 64 -11.88 1.89 -2.96
N VAL A 65 -11.01 2.88 -3.08
CA VAL A 65 -10.88 3.95 -2.08
C VAL A 65 -12.13 4.84 -2.07
N GLU A 66 -12.74 5.12 -3.22
CA GLU A 66 -14.03 5.81 -3.29
C GLU A 66 -15.13 5.05 -2.55
N HIS A 67 -15.25 3.75 -2.80
CA HIS A 67 -16.21 2.89 -2.10
C HIS A 67 -16.01 2.90 -0.58
N ILE A 68 -14.76 2.79 -0.11
CA ILE A 68 -14.45 2.88 1.33
C ILE A 68 -14.87 4.24 1.90
N CYS A 69 -14.55 5.33 1.21
CA CYS A 69 -14.97 6.67 1.64
C CYS A 69 -16.51 6.81 1.71
N ASP A 70 -17.23 6.29 0.71
CA ASP A 70 -18.70 6.30 0.69
C ASP A 70 -19.29 5.54 1.88
N GLU A 71 -18.76 4.35 2.20
CA GLU A 71 -19.20 3.58 3.36
C GLU A 71 -18.92 4.31 4.69
N LEU A 72 -17.73 4.92 4.82
CA LEU A 72 -17.37 5.67 6.03
C LEU A 72 -18.22 6.92 6.24
N GLU A 73 -18.59 7.64 5.16
CA GLU A 73 -19.46 8.81 5.22
C GLU A 73 -20.93 8.47 5.51
N GLN A 74 -21.39 7.31 5.04
CA GLN A 74 -22.77 6.84 5.24
C GLN A 74 -22.98 6.16 6.60
N ALA A 75 -21.91 5.80 7.30
CA ALA A 75 -22.00 5.17 8.60
C ALA A 75 -22.60 6.15 9.63
N THR A 76 -23.90 5.98 9.94
CA THR A 76 -24.62 6.79 10.95
C THR A 76 -24.22 6.42 12.38
N GLU A 77 -23.77 5.19 12.59
CA GLU A 77 -23.19 4.71 13.84
C GLU A 77 -21.92 3.91 13.53
N ILE A 78 -20.79 4.32 14.08
CA ILE A 78 -19.54 3.56 14.00
C ILE A 78 -19.63 2.43 15.02
N ASN A 79 -20.18 1.30 14.61
CA ASN A 79 -20.32 0.11 15.48
C ASN A 79 -18.99 -0.58 15.76
N ALA A 80 -17.96 -0.31 14.97
CA ALA A 80 -16.60 -0.82 15.16
C ALA A 80 -15.57 0.17 14.57
N PRO A 81 -14.41 0.34 15.20
CA PRO A 81 -13.32 1.10 14.60
C PRO A 81 -12.87 0.44 13.28
N VAL A 82 -12.27 1.23 12.40
CA VAL A 82 -11.92 0.81 11.04
C VAL A 82 -10.41 0.86 10.85
N VAL A 83 -9.86 -0.15 10.16
CA VAL A 83 -8.50 -0.12 9.61
C VAL A 83 -8.56 -0.32 8.10
N VAL A 84 -7.87 0.55 7.36
CA VAL A 84 -7.72 0.46 5.91
C VAL A 84 -6.27 0.12 5.58
N ASP A 85 -6.05 -1.07 5.03
CA ASP A 85 -4.75 -1.53 4.56
C ASP A 85 -4.62 -1.13 3.08
N THR A 86 -3.95 -0.01 2.86
CA THR A 86 -3.83 0.59 1.54
C THR A 86 -2.71 -0.06 0.74
N THR A 87 -2.81 0.02 -0.58
CA THR A 87 -1.74 -0.45 -1.47
C THR A 87 -0.52 0.47 -1.44
N GLY A 88 0.59 0.00 -2.01
CA GLY A 88 1.80 0.80 -2.17
C GLY A 88 1.71 1.90 -3.25
N SER A 89 0.57 2.08 -3.91
CA SER A 89 0.32 3.09 -4.95
C SER A 89 -0.61 4.22 -4.53
N LEU A 90 -1.13 4.22 -3.32
CA LEU A 90 -2.06 5.24 -2.79
C LEU A 90 -1.62 6.68 -3.09
N ILE A 91 -0.31 6.95 -3.13
CA ILE A 91 0.26 8.27 -3.42
C ILE A 91 -0.01 8.77 -4.86
N TYR A 92 -0.44 7.90 -5.76
CA TYR A 92 -0.75 8.25 -7.16
C TYR A 92 -2.23 8.56 -7.38
N LEU A 93 -3.08 8.32 -6.38
CA LEU A 93 -4.50 8.67 -6.46
C LEU A 93 -4.73 10.17 -6.65
N GLN A 94 -5.86 10.51 -7.22
CA GLN A 94 -6.27 11.90 -7.38
C GLN A 94 -6.27 12.62 -6.03
N LYS A 95 -5.70 13.82 -5.99
CA LYS A 95 -5.58 14.62 -4.76
C LYS A 95 -6.91 14.81 -4.03
N LYS A 96 -8.02 14.93 -4.78
CA LYS A 96 -9.36 15.08 -4.20
C LYS A 96 -9.76 13.84 -3.38
N LEU A 97 -9.54 12.65 -3.94
CA LEU A 97 -9.86 11.38 -3.29
C LEU A 97 -8.96 11.13 -2.08
N LEU A 98 -7.65 11.38 -2.22
CA LEU A 98 -6.71 11.27 -1.12
C LEU A 98 -7.06 12.20 0.03
N ASN A 99 -7.45 13.45 -0.24
CA ASN A 99 -7.90 14.38 0.78
C ASN A 99 -9.21 13.93 1.45
N ARG A 100 -10.13 13.32 0.70
CA ARG A 100 -11.37 12.75 1.22
C ARG A 100 -11.08 11.62 2.22
N LEU A 101 -10.22 10.68 1.84
CA LEU A 101 -9.79 9.59 2.73
C LEU A 101 -9.12 10.14 4.00
N ARG A 102 -8.24 11.13 3.87
CA ARG A 102 -7.57 11.78 5.01
C ARG A 102 -8.52 12.52 5.96
N ALA A 103 -9.64 13.04 5.45
CA ALA A 103 -10.64 13.67 6.29
C ALA A 103 -11.45 12.66 7.12
N LEU A 104 -11.52 11.42 6.67
CA LEU A 104 -12.29 10.34 7.30
C LEU A 104 -11.42 9.42 8.18
N THR A 105 -10.09 9.43 8.00
CA THR A 105 -9.17 8.51 8.64
C THR A 105 -7.92 9.21 9.15
N LYS A 106 -7.14 8.52 9.96
CA LYS A 106 -5.76 8.91 10.31
C LYS A 106 -4.77 8.08 9.52
N MET A 107 -3.89 8.77 8.79
CA MET A 107 -2.90 8.14 7.92
C MET A 107 -1.64 7.76 8.70
N VAL A 108 -1.31 6.48 8.71
CA VAL A 108 -0.09 5.95 9.35
C VAL A 108 0.88 5.46 8.30
N HIS A 109 2.06 6.05 8.26
CA HIS A 109 3.15 5.61 7.39
C HIS A 109 4.08 4.64 8.13
N LEU A 110 4.11 3.39 7.71
CA LEU A 110 5.09 2.40 8.16
C LEU A 110 6.41 2.66 7.43
N ARG A 111 7.28 3.48 8.03
CA ARG A 111 8.50 3.95 7.37
C ARG A 111 9.49 2.82 7.14
N LEU A 112 10.00 2.71 5.91
CA LEU A 112 11.06 1.80 5.54
C LEU A 112 12.39 2.57 5.42
N PRO A 113 13.42 2.25 6.23
CA PRO A 113 14.72 2.90 6.12
C PRO A 113 15.51 2.37 4.91
N GLU A 114 16.38 3.22 4.34
CA GLU A 114 17.11 2.92 3.08
C GLU A 114 17.98 1.67 3.16
N GLU A 115 18.57 1.39 4.33
CA GLU A 115 19.37 0.17 4.56
C GLU A 115 18.57 -1.13 4.40
N LYS A 116 17.23 -1.05 4.37
CA LYS A 116 16.34 -2.20 4.13
C LYS A 116 15.91 -2.35 2.67
N HIS A 117 16.20 -1.40 1.81
CA HIS A 117 15.78 -1.43 0.41
C HIS A 117 16.35 -2.64 -0.35
N GLU A 118 17.60 -3.06 -0.04
CA GLU A 118 18.17 -4.27 -0.66
C GLU A 118 17.40 -5.52 -0.27
N GLN A 119 17.12 -5.69 1.02
CA GLN A 119 16.35 -6.83 1.52
C GLN A 119 14.93 -6.85 0.92
N LEU A 120 14.30 -5.68 0.77
CA LEU A 120 12.97 -5.60 0.17
C LEU A 120 12.99 -5.94 -1.32
N PHE A 121 14.06 -5.55 -2.04
CA PHE A 121 14.24 -5.94 -3.42
C PHE A 121 14.38 -7.46 -3.57
N GLU A 122 15.20 -8.13 -2.74
CA GLU A 122 15.32 -9.59 -2.75
C GLU A 122 13.97 -10.26 -2.43
N ASN A 123 13.20 -9.73 -1.48
CA ASN A 123 11.85 -10.22 -1.19
C ASN A 123 10.92 -10.06 -2.39
N PHE A 124 10.96 -8.90 -3.08
CA PHE A 124 10.17 -8.66 -4.30
C PHE A 124 10.49 -9.64 -5.43
N ILE A 125 11.75 -10.03 -5.58
CA ILE A 125 12.14 -11.03 -6.60
C ILE A 125 11.65 -12.43 -6.23
N ASN A 126 11.72 -12.81 -4.95
CA ASN A 126 11.37 -14.16 -4.48
C ASN A 126 9.86 -14.35 -4.22
N ASP A 127 9.16 -13.30 -3.80
CA ASP A 127 7.73 -13.27 -3.54
C ASP A 127 7.13 -11.99 -4.16
N PRO A 128 6.90 -11.98 -5.49
CA PRO A 128 6.48 -10.78 -6.21
C PRO A 128 5.14 -10.25 -5.71
N LYS A 129 5.08 -8.93 -5.56
CA LYS A 129 3.86 -8.16 -5.30
C LYS A 129 3.57 -7.28 -6.52
N PRO A 130 2.32 -6.84 -6.74
CA PRO A 130 2.04 -5.86 -7.77
C PRO A 130 2.76 -4.56 -7.44
N VAL A 131 3.48 -4.00 -8.42
CA VAL A 131 4.23 -2.76 -8.24
C VAL A 131 3.86 -1.79 -9.34
N ILE A 132 3.30 -0.65 -8.95
CA ILE A 132 3.03 0.48 -9.83
C ILE A 132 4.32 1.29 -9.99
N TRP A 133 4.85 1.37 -11.17
CA TRP A 133 6.11 2.08 -11.45
C TRP A 133 5.90 3.54 -11.85
N GLU A 134 4.75 3.88 -12.43
CA GLU A 134 4.43 5.24 -12.87
C GLU A 134 5.58 5.88 -13.68
N GLY A 135 6.09 5.15 -14.68
CA GLY A 135 7.18 5.58 -15.52
C GLY A 135 8.55 5.73 -14.82
N LYS A 136 8.72 5.24 -13.60
CA LYS A 136 9.99 5.31 -12.88
C LYS A 136 10.97 4.20 -13.25
N PHE A 137 10.52 3.16 -13.94
CA PHE A 137 11.41 2.16 -14.50
C PHE A 137 12.10 2.74 -15.76
N LYS A 138 13.36 3.13 -15.62
CA LYS A 138 14.16 3.79 -16.69
C LYS A 138 15.52 3.11 -16.80
N PRO A 139 15.65 2.05 -17.64
CA PRO A 139 16.93 1.43 -17.91
C PRO A 139 17.95 2.42 -18.51
N ARG A 140 19.21 2.32 -18.11
CA ARG A 140 20.31 3.12 -18.64
C ARG A 140 20.99 2.39 -19.80
N LYS A 141 21.65 3.13 -20.67
CA LYS A 141 22.40 2.55 -21.81
C LYS A 141 23.45 1.55 -21.29
N GLY A 142 23.37 0.31 -21.77
CA GLY A 142 24.30 -0.78 -21.36
C GLY A 142 23.96 -1.46 -20.03
N GLU A 143 22.90 -1.05 -19.37
CA GLU A 143 22.43 -1.70 -18.14
C GLU A 143 21.61 -2.95 -18.47
N THR A 144 21.80 -4.04 -17.74
CA THR A 144 20.90 -5.21 -17.85
C THR A 144 19.56 -4.91 -17.22
N LEU A 145 18.48 -5.56 -17.68
CA LEU A 145 17.14 -5.37 -17.11
C LEU A 145 17.10 -5.66 -15.60
N GLN A 146 17.85 -6.66 -15.13
CA GLN A 146 17.91 -7.00 -13.72
C GLN A 146 18.59 -5.89 -12.89
N ASN A 147 19.68 -5.31 -13.38
CA ASN A 147 20.35 -4.21 -12.70
C ASN A 147 19.48 -2.94 -12.70
N ALA A 148 18.83 -2.66 -13.84
CA ALA A 148 17.88 -1.56 -13.95
C ALA A 148 16.72 -1.74 -12.95
N LEU A 149 16.16 -2.95 -12.85
CA LEU A 149 15.08 -3.27 -11.93
C LEU A 149 15.51 -3.02 -10.47
N ARG A 150 16.67 -3.56 -10.06
CA ARG A 150 17.22 -3.37 -8.70
C ARG A 150 17.43 -1.89 -8.37
N ARG A 151 18.03 -1.14 -9.25
CA ARG A 151 18.27 0.29 -9.05
C ARG A 151 16.97 1.08 -8.99
N CYS A 152 16.11 0.92 -10.02
CA CYS A 152 14.86 1.66 -10.10
C CYS A 152 13.89 1.31 -8.96
N TYR A 153 13.90 0.07 -8.46
CA TYR A 153 13.07 -0.33 -7.32
C TYR A 153 13.48 0.42 -6.05
N LYS A 154 14.78 0.53 -5.77
CA LYS A 154 15.27 1.30 -4.62
C LYS A 154 14.93 2.78 -4.74
N GLU A 155 15.11 3.36 -5.94
CA GLU A 155 14.72 4.75 -6.23
C GLU A 155 13.20 4.96 -6.04
N LEU A 156 12.38 3.97 -6.43
CA LEU A 156 10.93 3.98 -6.22
C LEU A 156 10.57 3.93 -4.72
N LEU A 157 11.24 3.08 -3.94
CA LEU A 157 11.03 2.99 -2.49
C LEU A 157 11.37 4.31 -1.79
N SER A 158 12.51 4.93 -2.11
CA SER A 158 12.89 6.24 -1.57
C SER A 158 11.83 7.31 -1.92
N TYR A 159 11.44 7.37 -3.19
CA TYR A 159 10.40 8.30 -3.65
C TYR A 159 9.07 8.11 -2.90
N ARG A 160 8.62 6.87 -2.74
CA ARG A 160 7.37 6.56 -2.03
C ARG A 160 7.48 6.94 -0.56
N ASN A 161 8.60 6.60 0.07
CA ASN A 161 8.84 6.92 1.48
C ASN A 161 8.76 8.43 1.76
N GLU A 162 9.35 9.26 0.88
CA GLU A 162 9.22 10.72 0.95
C GLU A 162 7.75 11.17 0.79
N ARG A 163 7.06 10.64 -0.23
CA ARG A 163 5.67 11.02 -0.51
C ARG A 163 4.72 10.62 0.62
N TYR A 164 4.86 9.41 1.18
CA TYR A 164 4.08 8.98 2.32
C TYR A 164 4.33 9.82 3.57
N SER A 165 5.58 10.17 3.84
CA SER A 165 5.91 11.05 4.98
C SER A 165 5.26 12.43 4.90
N LEU A 166 4.96 12.92 3.69
CA LEU A 166 4.28 14.21 3.49
C LEU A 166 2.76 14.17 3.73
N ILE A 167 2.14 12.99 3.62
CA ILE A 167 0.68 12.85 3.73
C ILE A 167 0.26 12.15 5.02
N ALA A 168 1.19 11.51 5.73
CA ALA A 168 0.89 10.80 6.95
C ALA A 168 0.66 11.75 8.13
N ASP A 169 -0.32 11.42 8.96
CA ASP A 169 -0.54 12.07 10.26
C ASP A 169 0.42 11.50 11.32
N TYR A 170 0.87 10.25 11.13
CA TYR A 170 1.82 9.59 11.99
C TYR A 170 2.81 8.74 11.19
N VAL A 171 4.10 8.84 11.54
CA VAL A 171 5.16 8.01 10.92
C VAL A 171 5.67 7.02 11.97
N LEU A 172 5.48 5.73 11.69
CA LEU A 172 5.89 4.65 12.56
C LEU A 172 7.26 4.12 12.13
N ASP A 173 8.21 4.10 13.06
CA ASP A 173 9.56 3.64 12.79
C ASP A 173 9.63 2.13 12.54
N TYR A 174 10.51 1.73 11.62
CA TYR A 174 10.75 0.34 11.22
C TYR A 174 11.02 -0.57 12.42
N SER A 175 11.85 -0.13 13.36
CA SER A 175 12.18 -0.88 14.56
C SER A 175 10.97 -1.22 15.42
N PHE A 176 9.93 -0.41 15.39
CA PHE A 176 8.68 -0.68 16.09
C PHE A 176 7.81 -1.66 15.30
N HIS A 177 7.44 -1.28 14.06
CA HIS A 177 6.44 -2.06 13.30
C HIS A 177 6.97 -3.40 12.77
N HIS A 178 8.27 -3.63 12.81
CA HIS A 178 8.92 -4.88 12.41
C HIS A 178 9.35 -5.76 13.60
N SER A 179 9.09 -5.31 14.83
CA SER A 179 9.34 -6.11 16.03
C SER A 179 8.20 -7.11 16.27
N PRO A 180 8.50 -8.41 16.40
CA PRO A 180 7.47 -9.44 16.63
C PRO A 180 6.78 -9.33 17.99
N ASP A 181 7.44 -8.68 18.97
CA ASP A 181 6.97 -8.59 20.35
C ASP A 181 6.03 -7.41 20.60
N ARG A 182 5.80 -6.57 19.58
CA ARG A 182 4.92 -5.40 19.71
C ARG A 182 3.45 -5.76 19.56
N GLU A 183 2.65 -5.20 20.46
CA GLU A 183 1.21 -5.40 20.47
C GLU A 183 0.45 -4.23 19.84
N VAL A 184 -0.77 -4.51 19.37
CA VAL A 184 -1.65 -3.49 18.76
C VAL A 184 -1.96 -2.38 19.74
N ASP A 185 -2.18 -2.72 21.02
CA ASP A 185 -2.53 -1.73 22.04
C ASP A 185 -1.41 -0.69 22.22
N GLU A 186 -0.13 -1.10 22.16
CA GLU A 186 1.01 -0.16 22.19
C GLU A 186 1.00 0.79 20.98
N LEU A 187 0.66 0.27 19.79
CA LEU A 187 0.55 1.07 18.58
C LEU A 187 -0.58 2.10 18.71
N LEU A 188 -1.76 1.67 19.15
CA LEU A 188 -2.92 2.55 19.33
C LEU A 188 -2.65 3.64 20.36
N ASP A 189 -2.08 3.29 21.51
CA ASP A 189 -1.68 4.25 22.55
C ASP A 189 -0.68 5.30 22.03
N MET A 190 0.29 4.87 21.22
CA MET A 190 1.27 5.79 20.63
C MET A 190 0.62 6.76 19.64
N MET A 191 -0.31 6.26 18.82
CA MET A 191 -1.05 7.06 17.85
C MET A 191 -1.96 8.07 18.56
N GLU A 192 -2.75 7.64 19.55
CA GLU A 192 -3.64 8.53 20.31
C GLU A 192 -2.88 9.68 20.96
N ARG A 193 -1.78 9.40 21.66
CA ARG A 193 -0.92 10.43 22.26
C ARG A 193 -0.31 11.39 21.23
N SER A 194 -0.07 10.93 20.00
CA SER A 194 0.44 11.78 18.92
C SER A 194 -0.65 12.70 18.38
N PHE A 195 -1.87 12.19 18.22
CA PHE A 195 -3.01 12.95 17.70
C PHE A 195 -3.52 14.00 18.72
N GLU A 196 -3.43 13.71 20.03
CA GLU A 196 -3.75 14.70 21.09
C GLU A 196 -2.78 15.89 21.10
N LYS A 197 -1.53 15.69 20.69
CA LYS A 197 -0.51 16.75 20.66
C LYS A 197 -0.55 17.63 19.42
N ASN A 198 -1.19 17.15 18.34
CA ASN A 198 -1.34 17.84 17.05
C ASN A 198 -2.80 17.71 16.57
N PRO A 199 -3.76 18.42 17.24
CA PRO A 199 -5.16 18.36 16.89
C PRO A 199 -5.50 18.96 15.52
#